data_bf47e97d9c2b1706abb4acb05e130f44
#
_entry.id   bf47e97d9c2b1706abb4acb05e130f44
#
_cell.length_a   1.000
_cell.length_b   1.000
_cell.length_c   1.000
_cell.angle_alpha   90.00
_cell.angle_beta   90.00
_cell.angle_gamma   90.00
#
_symmetry.space_group_name_H-M   'P 1'
#
loop_
_entity.id
_entity.type
_entity.pdbx_description
1 polymer ?
#
loop_
_entity_poly.entity_id
_entity_poly.type
_entity_poly.pdbx_seq_one_letter_code
_entity_poly.pdbx_strand_id
1 'polypeptide(L)'
;MRQLLHRLLLAAFFTASSTVLAHAQAVALPRGLHDSITVTTVTYAGAKDVSPDDIKRVVFTRPSPCRLPFLIPLCSVVRSQLIVDRRRTTSAALGEDITAIRVYYWQRGFREAQVDTVLTPAKHGTAVQFRIVEGPPTVVSTLQVTQRATVLSPAELDEAVTLAQGDPLSLIALDTTLSRLRAAVWNKGYGDVRIDTTVPRPDAAHNVPVRIVIDPRWITRVGSVQFEGNTYLAASTLRRGLLLSPGSLYTRDAVLESQRRLFQSPAIARAIVITPAAGDSVKTLTMAVSELPARQVALTAGFNTIEYGQASAQVRLNNLGAGRWLSLRATTGNLLGEQLSGKAIFRSGLPSEVGGDPQGFLRPTYQASATLTQPWIAGPRTSAAISAFAGRRSVANVVIDEDLGASVGVVRELGLRTPIGLNYRMETTRVEGTAVYFCAGYGICDAATRTALTKRQRLAPVGVSAWIDRSDDLENPSKGYTAVVDAEHASSVTGSTFAHNRIAGDGSYYRSFGTTKVVADIEQPRKMLALHVRGGYVRPLASDRANLGIAGAGDGILHPRARFYAGGMQSVRGFAENELGPTVVQARRASLLAVGCTDATISTG
;
A
#
# COMPACT_ATOMS: atom_id res chain seq x y z
N MET A 1 -24.91 -39.09 -13.83
CA MET A 1 -23.54 -38.59 -13.67
C MET A 1 -23.44 -37.11 -13.31
N ARG A 2 -24.33 -36.22 -13.74
CA ARG A 2 -24.31 -34.76 -13.35
C ARG A 2 -24.72 -34.47 -11.89
N GLN A 3 -25.52 -35.29 -11.26
CA GLN A 3 -25.96 -35.06 -9.86
C GLN A 3 -24.96 -35.55 -8.79
N LEU A 4 -24.05 -36.47 -9.15
CA LEU A 4 -23.00 -36.93 -8.22
C LEU A 4 -21.82 -35.94 -8.12
N LEU A 5 -21.52 -35.21 -9.19
CA LEU A 5 -20.46 -34.18 -9.17
C LEU A 5 -20.83 -32.97 -8.33
N HIS A 6 -22.13 -32.61 -8.27
CA HIS A 6 -22.61 -31.48 -7.45
C HIS A 6 -22.56 -31.75 -5.94
N ARG A 7 -22.73 -33.01 -5.53
CA ARG A 7 -22.66 -33.40 -4.10
C ARG A 7 -21.23 -33.57 -3.60
N LEU A 8 -20.28 -33.92 -4.48
CA LEU A 8 -18.86 -34.03 -4.12
C LEU A 8 -18.15 -32.67 -4.02
N LEU A 9 -18.57 -31.68 -4.80
CA LEU A 9 -18.02 -30.31 -4.70
C LEU A 9 -18.50 -29.56 -3.44
N LEU A 10 -19.72 -29.79 -2.97
CA LEU A 10 -20.23 -29.20 -1.72
C LEU A 10 -19.63 -29.86 -0.46
N ALA A 11 -19.29 -31.14 -0.51
CA ALA A 11 -18.64 -31.83 0.60
C ALA A 11 -17.13 -31.46 0.73
N ALA A 12 -16.45 -31.18 -0.37
CA ALA A 12 -15.05 -30.79 -0.36
C ALA A 12 -14.82 -29.37 0.16
N PHE A 13 -15.84 -28.49 0.08
CA PHE A 13 -15.72 -27.10 0.59
C PHE A 13 -15.89 -26.99 2.11
N PHE A 14 -16.58 -27.96 2.74
CA PHE A 14 -16.79 -27.93 4.20
C PHE A 14 -15.72 -28.67 5.00
N THR A 15 -14.93 -29.54 4.39
CA THR A 15 -13.86 -30.28 5.07
C THR A 15 -12.48 -29.62 5.01
N ALA A 16 -12.27 -28.63 4.13
CA ALA A 16 -11.00 -27.91 4.01
C ALA A 16 -10.84 -26.75 5.01
N SER A 17 -11.90 -26.38 5.74
CA SER A 17 -11.87 -25.24 6.68
C SER A 17 -11.45 -25.62 8.12
N SER A 18 -11.16 -26.89 8.41
CA SER A 18 -10.93 -27.35 9.78
C SER A 18 -9.46 -27.68 10.13
N THR A 19 -8.50 -27.50 9.24
CA THR A 19 -7.11 -27.94 9.52
C THR A 19 -6.02 -26.85 9.44
N VAL A 20 -6.38 -25.56 9.41
CA VAL A 20 -5.39 -24.45 9.46
C VAL A 20 -5.45 -23.66 10.77
N LEU A 21 -6.05 -24.19 11.82
CA LEU A 21 -6.08 -23.58 13.16
C LEU A 21 -5.33 -24.44 14.18
N ALA A 22 -4.04 -24.67 13.98
CA ALA A 22 -3.21 -25.19 15.06
C ALA A 22 -1.73 -24.99 14.72
N HIS A 23 -1.19 -23.83 14.99
CA HIS A 23 0.18 -23.60 15.48
C HIS A 23 0.32 -22.13 15.91
N ALA A 24 -0.63 -21.63 16.71
CA ALA A 24 -0.27 -20.61 17.69
C ALA A 24 0.44 -21.36 18.81
N GLN A 25 1.76 -21.27 18.88
CA GLN A 25 2.50 -21.70 20.04
C GLN A 25 1.95 -20.95 21.25
N ALA A 26 1.15 -21.62 22.04
CA ALA A 26 0.80 -21.17 23.38
C ALA A 26 2.13 -21.08 24.15
N VAL A 27 2.58 -19.85 24.42
CA VAL A 27 3.61 -19.61 25.42
C VAL A 27 3.09 -20.23 26.70
N ALA A 28 3.73 -21.32 27.15
CA ALA A 28 3.38 -22.00 28.38
C ALA A 28 3.56 -21.01 29.54
N LEU A 29 2.45 -20.59 30.14
CA LEU A 29 2.45 -19.80 31.36
C LEU A 29 3.15 -20.61 32.47
N PRO A 30 4.03 -20.01 33.26
CA PRO A 30 4.66 -20.67 34.39
C PRO A 30 3.58 -21.18 35.36
N ARG A 31 3.77 -22.40 35.88
CA ARG A 31 2.90 -23.02 36.87
C ARG A 31 2.94 -22.24 38.17
N GLY A 32 1.89 -21.46 38.44
CA GLY A 32 1.71 -20.66 39.66
C GLY A 32 0.31 -20.01 39.65
N LEU A 33 -0.76 -20.79 39.44
CA LEU A 33 -2.11 -20.30 39.11
C LEU A 33 -2.98 -19.96 40.36
N HIS A 34 -2.40 -19.58 41.50
CA HIS A 34 -3.21 -19.29 42.68
C HIS A 34 -3.45 -17.79 42.97
N ASP A 35 -2.79 -16.84 42.26
CA ASP A 35 -2.94 -15.41 42.52
C ASP A 35 -3.37 -14.58 41.29
N SER A 36 -4.20 -15.12 40.42
CA SER A 36 -4.65 -14.34 39.25
C SER A 36 -5.87 -13.50 39.57
N ILE A 37 -5.76 -12.17 39.41
CA ILE A 37 -6.84 -11.22 39.57
C ILE A 37 -7.44 -10.83 38.20
N THR A 38 -8.78 -10.66 38.15
CA THR A 38 -9.43 -10.14 36.93
C THR A 38 -9.31 -8.62 36.91
N VAL A 39 -8.74 -8.06 35.85
CA VAL A 39 -8.52 -6.62 35.72
C VAL A 39 -9.75 -5.92 35.15
N THR A 40 -10.33 -4.99 35.90
CA THR A 40 -11.47 -4.17 35.46
C THR A 40 -11.06 -2.88 34.80
N THR A 41 -10.13 -2.15 35.40
CA THR A 41 -9.60 -0.89 34.90
C THR A 41 -8.10 -0.80 35.18
N VAL A 42 -7.38 -0.06 34.33
CA VAL A 42 -5.97 0.25 34.52
C VAL A 42 -5.83 1.77 34.43
N THR A 43 -5.22 2.39 35.44
CA THR A 43 -5.01 3.83 35.52
C THR A 43 -3.55 4.12 35.85
N TYR A 44 -3.07 5.29 35.43
CA TYR A 44 -1.70 5.76 35.65
C TYR A 44 -1.77 7.12 36.37
N ALA A 45 -1.35 7.17 37.61
CA ALA A 45 -1.36 8.38 38.41
C ALA A 45 0.07 8.90 38.59
N GLY A 46 0.25 10.23 38.44
CA GLY A 46 1.54 10.88 38.61
C GLY A 46 2.41 11.03 37.36
N ALA A 47 1.97 10.46 36.21
CA ALA A 47 2.61 10.70 34.92
C ALA A 47 2.29 12.13 34.45
N LYS A 48 3.32 12.99 34.33
CA LYS A 48 3.20 14.41 33.91
C LYS A 48 3.93 14.67 32.60
N ASP A 49 5.18 14.23 32.52
CA ASP A 49 6.05 14.45 31.36
C ASP A 49 5.92 13.33 30.32
N VAL A 50 5.45 12.15 30.74
CA VAL A 50 5.16 11.02 29.88
C VAL A 50 3.65 10.80 29.76
N SER A 51 3.17 10.64 28.54
CA SER A 51 1.75 10.41 28.31
C SER A 51 1.29 9.06 28.86
N PRO A 52 0.16 8.99 29.62
CA PRO A 52 -0.41 7.72 30.04
C PRO A 52 -0.72 6.75 28.89
N ASP A 53 -1.01 7.27 27.69
CA ASP A 53 -1.27 6.43 26.51
C ASP A 53 -0.01 5.73 26.01
N ASP A 54 1.16 6.33 26.22
CA ASP A 54 2.44 5.73 25.88
C ASP A 54 2.82 4.63 26.88
N ILE A 55 2.56 4.88 28.18
CA ILE A 55 2.77 3.88 29.23
C ILE A 55 1.89 2.65 29.01
N LYS A 56 0.64 2.83 28.57
CA LYS A 56 -0.27 1.70 28.23
C LYS A 56 0.33 0.71 27.21
N ARG A 57 1.27 1.12 26.40
CA ARG A 57 1.83 0.29 25.34
C ARG A 57 2.93 -0.61 25.80
N VAL A 58 3.66 -0.21 26.82
CA VAL A 58 4.75 -1.00 27.41
C VAL A 58 4.27 -1.92 28.53
N VAL A 59 3.02 -1.75 28.98
CA VAL A 59 2.40 -2.55 30.04
C VAL A 59 1.59 -3.68 29.44
N PHE A 60 1.76 -4.90 29.95
CA PHE A 60 1.00 -6.09 29.53
C PHE A 60 -0.39 -6.14 30.17
N THR A 61 -0.53 -5.64 31.40
CA THR A 61 -1.80 -5.60 32.12
C THR A 61 -2.78 -4.65 31.43
N ARG A 62 -3.89 -5.18 30.95
CA ARG A 62 -4.92 -4.44 30.23
C ARG A 62 -6.29 -4.66 30.84
N PRO A 63 -7.20 -3.66 30.77
CA PRO A 63 -8.56 -3.83 31.24
C PRO A 63 -9.31 -4.86 30.40
N SER A 64 -10.33 -5.48 31.00
CA SER A 64 -11.20 -6.42 30.34
C SER A 64 -12.13 -5.70 29.33
N PRO A 65 -11.96 -5.87 28.01
CA PRO A 65 -12.73 -5.15 27.00
C PRO A 65 -14.11 -5.75 26.79
N CYS A 66 -15.05 -4.94 26.30
CA CYS A 66 -16.30 -5.41 25.74
C CYS A 66 -16.06 -6.14 24.41
N ARG A 67 -16.62 -7.33 24.22
CA ARG A 67 -16.46 -8.13 22.99
C ARG A 67 -17.12 -7.47 21.78
N LEU A 68 -18.21 -6.75 22.01
CA LEU A 68 -18.99 -6.11 20.96
C LEU A 68 -19.03 -4.59 21.18
N PRO A 69 -18.33 -3.80 20.36
CA PRO A 69 -18.20 -2.35 20.56
C PRO A 69 -19.53 -1.60 20.59
N PHE A 70 -20.55 -2.06 19.84
CA PHE A 70 -21.86 -1.44 19.80
C PHE A 70 -22.71 -1.74 21.05
N LEU A 71 -22.31 -2.68 21.91
CA LEU A 71 -22.93 -3.01 23.18
C LEU A 71 -22.24 -2.38 24.40
N ILE A 72 -21.37 -1.39 24.21
CA ILE A 72 -20.65 -0.72 25.31
C ILE A 72 -21.57 -0.30 26.45
N PRO A 73 -22.76 0.33 26.23
CA PRO A 73 -23.67 0.67 27.30
C PRO A 73 -24.17 -0.55 28.08
N LEU A 74 -24.40 -1.67 27.39
CA LEU A 74 -24.84 -2.91 28.00
C LEU A 74 -23.72 -3.59 28.80
N CYS A 75 -22.48 -3.52 28.33
CA CYS A 75 -21.30 -4.04 29.03
C CYS A 75 -21.04 -3.35 30.37
N SER A 76 -21.46 -2.09 30.53
CA SER A 76 -21.32 -1.38 31.80
C SER A 76 -22.26 -1.90 32.87
N VAL A 77 -23.42 -2.47 32.47
CA VAL A 77 -24.47 -2.99 33.34
C VAL A 77 -24.38 -4.52 33.49
N VAL A 78 -24.25 -5.23 32.37
CA VAL A 78 -24.22 -6.70 32.32
C VAL A 78 -22.84 -7.21 31.94
N ARG A 79 -22.02 -7.53 32.95
CA ARG A 79 -20.65 -8.04 32.75
C ARG A 79 -20.60 -9.58 32.73
N SER A 80 -21.42 -10.21 31.89
CA SER A 80 -21.34 -11.65 31.69
C SER A 80 -20.10 -12.05 30.86
N GLN A 81 -19.64 -13.29 31.01
CA GLN A 81 -18.51 -13.82 30.24
C GLN A 81 -18.77 -13.89 28.73
N LEU A 82 -20.03 -13.85 28.31
CA LEU A 82 -20.43 -13.81 26.91
C LEU A 82 -20.15 -12.44 26.27
N ILE A 83 -20.18 -11.37 27.06
CA ILE A 83 -20.13 -9.97 26.59
C ILE A 83 -18.78 -9.31 26.88
N VAL A 84 -18.07 -9.75 27.94
CA VAL A 84 -16.79 -9.16 28.37
C VAL A 84 -15.68 -10.21 28.28
N ASP A 85 -14.58 -9.87 27.64
CA ASP A 85 -13.36 -10.67 27.61
C ASP A 85 -12.58 -10.45 28.91
N ARG A 86 -12.69 -11.40 29.87
CA ARG A 86 -12.04 -11.29 31.19
C ARG A 86 -10.54 -11.49 31.07
N ARG A 87 -9.78 -10.40 31.16
CA ARG A 87 -8.33 -10.42 31.24
C ARG A 87 -7.87 -10.56 32.68
N ARG A 88 -6.95 -11.48 32.90
CA ARG A 88 -6.36 -11.74 34.21
C ARG A 88 -4.89 -11.34 34.22
N THR A 89 -4.41 -10.89 35.38
CA THR A 89 -2.99 -10.62 35.63
C THR A 89 -2.57 -11.29 36.93
N THR A 90 -1.26 -11.46 37.11
CA THR A 90 -0.66 -12.04 38.32
C THR A 90 0.24 -11.02 38.99
N SER A 91 0.63 -11.25 40.25
CA SER A 91 1.60 -10.40 40.97
C SER A 91 2.96 -10.33 40.22
N ALA A 92 3.39 -11.44 39.62
CA ALA A 92 4.58 -11.48 38.81
C ALA A 92 4.48 -10.58 37.56
N ALA A 93 3.36 -10.67 36.82
CA ALA A 93 3.12 -9.82 35.64
C ALA A 93 3.04 -8.32 36.01
N LEU A 94 2.46 -7.99 37.16
CA LEU A 94 2.50 -6.61 37.67
C LEU A 94 3.91 -6.14 38.00
N GLY A 95 4.76 -7.01 38.54
CA GLY A 95 6.18 -6.72 38.77
C GLY A 95 6.96 -6.47 37.47
N GLU A 96 6.66 -7.25 36.42
CA GLU A 96 7.20 -7.02 35.06
C GLU A 96 6.73 -5.68 34.50
N ASP A 97 5.44 -5.33 34.66
CA ASP A 97 4.88 -4.06 34.22
C ASP A 97 5.53 -2.87 34.95
N ILE A 98 5.75 -2.96 36.27
CA ILE A 98 6.48 -1.94 37.03
C ILE A 98 7.88 -1.75 36.45
N THR A 99 8.58 -2.84 36.19
CA THR A 99 9.93 -2.81 35.62
C THR A 99 9.91 -2.20 34.21
N ALA A 100 8.95 -2.58 33.38
CA ALA A 100 8.79 -2.04 32.04
C ALA A 100 8.55 -0.50 32.07
N ILE A 101 7.68 -0.02 32.96
CA ILE A 101 7.44 1.41 33.13
C ILE A 101 8.72 2.12 33.60
N ARG A 102 9.43 1.58 34.57
CA ARG A 102 10.69 2.17 35.07
C ARG A 102 11.75 2.26 33.96
N VAL A 103 11.93 1.19 33.20
CA VAL A 103 12.84 1.18 32.04
C VAL A 103 12.43 2.21 31.00
N TYR A 104 11.13 2.33 30.73
CA TYR A 104 10.58 3.31 29.81
C TYR A 104 10.94 4.75 30.20
N TYR A 105 10.78 5.10 31.48
CA TYR A 105 11.17 6.40 32.03
C TYR A 105 12.69 6.61 32.01
N TRP A 106 13.44 5.57 32.39
CA TRP A 106 14.91 5.61 32.41
C TRP A 106 15.51 5.89 31.02
N GLN A 107 14.96 5.28 29.99
CA GLN A 107 15.38 5.51 28.60
C GLN A 107 15.13 6.96 28.15
N ARG A 108 14.21 7.67 28.78
CA ARG A 108 13.84 9.06 28.46
C ARG A 108 14.47 10.12 29.38
N GLY A 109 15.43 9.69 30.20
CA GLY A 109 16.19 10.60 31.07
C GLY A 109 15.69 10.68 32.51
N PHE A 110 14.57 10.03 32.86
CA PHE A 110 14.06 10.00 34.23
C PHE A 110 14.63 8.80 35.00
N ARG A 111 15.86 8.92 35.46
CA ARG A 111 16.61 7.80 36.03
C ARG A 111 16.18 7.41 37.44
N GLU A 112 15.51 8.28 38.14
CA GLU A 112 15.02 8.11 39.50
C GLU A 112 13.53 7.81 39.58
N ALA A 113 12.91 7.50 38.44
CA ALA A 113 11.50 7.17 38.39
C ALA A 113 11.16 5.98 39.26
N GLN A 114 10.20 6.18 40.16
CA GLN A 114 9.67 5.13 41.03
C GLN A 114 8.25 4.78 40.58
N VAL A 115 7.95 3.51 40.56
CA VAL A 115 6.65 2.99 40.14
C VAL A 115 6.18 1.96 41.16
N ASP A 116 4.94 2.10 41.58
CA ASP A 116 4.28 1.18 42.50
C ASP A 116 2.87 0.87 41.99
N THR A 117 2.24 -0.19 42.49
CA THR A 117 0.88 -0.58 42.13
C THR A 117 -0.07 -0.51 43.31
N VAL A 118 -1.23 0.08 43.11
CA VAL A 118 -2.34 0.08 44.06
C VAL A 118 -3.47 -0.78 43.48
N LEU A 119 -3.86 -1.81 44.22
CA LEU A 119 -4.94 -2.71 43.85
C LEU A 119 -6.18 -2.36 44.65
N THR A 120 -7.25 -2.00 43.99
CA THR A 120 -8.53 -1.65 44.63
C THR A 120 -9.60 -2.66 44.20
N PRO A 121 -10.23 -3.36 45.16
CA PRO A 121 -11.35 -4.25 44.85
C PRO A 121 -12.48 -3.51 44.13
N ALA A 122 -13.01 -4.08 43.04
CA ALA A 122 -14.11 -3.56 42.27
C ALA A 122 -15.21 -4.62 42.11
N LYS A 123 -16.45 -4.20 41.82
CA LYS A 123 -17.64 -5.07 41.78
C LYS A 123 -17.47 -6.37 40.96
N HIS A 124 -16.57 -6.39 39.95
CA HIS A 124 -16.39 -7.55 39.07
C HIS A 124 -14.90 -7.91 38.83
N GLY A 125 -14.04 -7.60 39.78
CA GLY A 125 -12.59 -7.86 39.71
C GLY A 125 -11.81 -6.81 40.47
N THR A 126 -10.63 -6.45 39.99
CA THR A 126 -9.71 -5.51 40.63
C THR A 126 -9.37 -4.36 39.68
N ALA A 127 -9.44 -3.14 40.17
CA ALA A 127 -8.87 -1.98 39.52
C ALA A 127 -7.37 -1.89 39.85
N VAL A 128 -6.55 -1.73 38.83
CA VAL A 128 -5.09 -1.61 38.94
C VAL A 128 -4.72 -0.13 38.68
N GLN A 129 -4.06 0.50 39.65
CA GLN A 129 -3.49 1.83 39.47
C GLN A 129 -1.98 1.76 39.60
N PHE A 130 -1.26 2.16 38.54
CA PHE A 130 0.17 2.41 38.62
C PHE A 130 0.38 3.83 39.15
N ARG A 131 1.04 3.94 40.31
CA ARG A 131 1.45 5.20 40.90
C ARG A 131 2.89 5.47 40.49
N ILE A 132 3.10 6.60 39.82
CA ILE A 132 4.39 6.96 39.23
C ILE A 132 4.89 8.22 39.89
N VAL A 133 6.13 8.20 40.33
CA VAL A 133 6.87 9.39 40.77
C VAL A 133 8.04 9.52 39.80
N GLU A 134 7.96 10.47 38.87
CA GLU A 134 8.91 10.58 37.74
C GLU A 134 10.32 10.96 38.21
N GLY A 135 10.42 11.74 39.28
CA GLY A 135 11.69 12.31 39.74
C GLY A 135 12.21 13.42 38.81
N PRO A 136 13.33 14.01 39.10
CA PRO A 136 13.95 15.01 38.23
C PRO A 136 14.54 14.37 37.00
N PRO A 137 14.39 14.98 35.79
CA PRO A 137 15.05 14.47 34.59
C PRO A 137 16.55 14.71 34.65
N THR A 138 17.33 13.79 34.13
CA THR A 138 18.74 14.02 33.81
C THR A 138 18.81 14.88 32.56
N VAL A 139 19.38 16.09 32.62
CA VAL A 139 19.38 17.07 31.52
C VAL A 139 20.74 17.12 30.84
N VAL A 140 20.77 17.26 29.54
CA VAL A 140 21.98 17.47 28.73
C VAL A 140 22.47 18.90 28.96
N SER A 141 23.53 19.07 29.74
CA SER A 141 24.11 20.38 30.02
C SER A 141 24.87 20.97 28.86
N THR A 142 25.62 20.12 28.14
CA THR A 142 26.32 20.48 26.90
C THR A 142 26.29 19.31 25.95
N LEU A 143 26.14 19.61 24.66
CA LEU A 143 26.28 18.63 23.58
C LEU A 143 27.41 19.05 22.67
N GLN A 144 28.49 18.25 22.63
CA GLN A 144 29.66 18.52 21.82
C GLN A 144 29.84 17.41 20.77
N VAL A 145 29.69 17.75 19.49
CA VAL A 145 29.98 16.84 18.38
C VAL A 145 31.26 17.31 17.68
N THR A 146 32.26 16.46 17.62
CA THR A 146 33.56 16.75 17.00
C THR A 146 33.91 15.72 15.98
N GLN A 147 34.58 16.13 14.91
CA GLN A 147 35.10 15.25 13.84
C GLN A 147 36.62 15.28 13.87
N ARG A 148 37.29 14.12 13.81
CA ARG A 148 38.75 14.04 13.68
C ARG A 148 39.23 14.52 12.30
N ALA A 149 38.43 14.28 11.28
CA ALA A 149 38.60 14.87 9.96
C ALA A 149 37.22 15.36 9.50
N THR A 150 37.15 16.53 8.92
CA THR A 150 35.90 17.17 8.47
C THR A 150 35.32 16.42 7.25
N VAL A 151 34.26 15.67 7.47
CA VAL A 151 33.53 14.89 6.45
C VAL A 151 32.12 15.42 6.24
N LEU A 152 31.46 15.80 7.34
CA LEU A 152 30.12 16.36 7.33
C LEU A 152 30.21 17.88 7.52
N SER A 153 29.43 18.62 6.78
CA SER A 153 29.21 20.05 6.95
C SER A 153 28.43 20.33 8.24
N PRO A 154 28.47 21.56 8.78
CA PRO A 154 27.65 21.93 9.94
C PRO A 154 26.16 21.64 9.75
N ALA A 155 25.61 21.93 8.58
CA ALA A 155 24.19 21.67 8.29
C ALA A 155 23.85 20.16 8.30
N GLU A 156 24.73 19.29 7.78
CA GLU A 156 24.56 17.84 7.84
C GLU A 156 24.68 17.29 9.26
N LEU A 157 25.52 17.91 10.10
CA LEU A 157 25.60 17.57 11.53
C LEU A 157 24.31 17.95 12.25
N ASP A 158 23.80 19.16 12.04
CA ASP A 158 22.57 19.65 12.67
C ASP A 158 21.35 18.81 12.26
N GLU A 159 21.28 18.36 11.00
CA GLU A 159 20.22 17.46 10.52
C GLU A 159 20.29 16.07 11.17
N ALA A 160 21.49 15.56 11.41
CA ALA A 160 21.68 14.24 12.00
C ALA A 160 21.47 14.20 13.52
N VAL A 161 21.69 15.31 14.21
CA VAL A 161 21.59 15.41 15.66
C VAL A 161 20.14 15.66 16.09
N THR A 162 19.60 14.73 16.89
CA THR A 162 18.22 14.83 17.42
C THR A 162 18.16 15.18 18.90
N LEU A 163 19.30 15.13 19.59
CA LEU A 163 19.44 15.47 20.99
C LEU A 163 19.86 16.94 21.11
N ALA A 164 19.19 17.74 21.94
CA ALA A 164 19.53 19.13 22.14
C ALA A 164 20.03 19.42 23.56
N GLN A 165 20.82 20.48 23.73
CA GLN A 165 21.21 20.99 25.02
C GLN A 165 19.95 21.52 25.76
N GLY A 166 19.81 21.18 27.02
CA GLY A 166 18.63 21.51 27.84
C GLY A 166 17.55 20.43 27.82
N ASP A 167 17.59 19.47 26.91
CA ASP A 167 16.62 18.37 26.86
C ASP A 167 16.94 17.27 27.90
N PRO A 168 15.94 16.49 28.33
CA PRO A 168 16.18 15.26 29.06
C PRO A 168 17.07 14.32 28.26
N LEU A 169 18.04 13.67 28.89
CA LEU A 169 18.94 12.72 28.25
C LEU A 169 18.18 11.47 27.81
N SER A 170 17.54 11.53 26.66
CA SER A 170 16.91 10.40 26.04
C SER A 170 17.96 9.49 25.39
N LEU A 171 18.07 8.23 25.84
CA LEU A 171 18.95 7.24 25.22
C LEU A 171 18.49 6.88 23.82
N ILE A 172 17.20 6.98 23.56
CA ILE A 172 16.60 6.75 22.23
C ILE A 172 17.02 7.87 21.26
N ALA A 173 16.93 9.14 21.68
CA ALA A 173 17.39 10.26 20.88
C ALA A 173 18.92 10.21 20.66
N LEU A 174 19.68 9.78 21.65
CA LEU A 174 21.11 9.58 21.53
C LEU A 174 21.44 8.49 20.50
N ASP A 175 20.82 7.31 20.60
CA ASP A 175 21.02 6.20 19.63
C ASP A 175 20.59 6.62 18.22
N THR A 176 19.48 7.32 18.09
CA THR A 176 19.03 7.90 16.80
C THR A 176 20.07 8.85 16.23
N THR A 177 20.62 9.75 17.04
CA THR A 177 21.70 10.67 16.65
C THR A 177 22.92 9.90 16.17
N LEU A 178 23.39 8.91 16.92
CA LEU A 178 24.55 8.09 16.55
C LEU A 178 24.31 7.31 15.26
N SER A 179 23.10 6.77 15.07
CA SER A 179 22.70 6.02 13.89
C SER A 179 22.64 6.92 12.65
N ARG A 180 22.11 8.16 12.78
CA ARG A 180 22.07 9.16 11.70
C ARG A 180 23.46 9.65 11.33
N LEU A 181 24.29 10.00 12.30
CA LEU A 181 25.68 10.39 12.08
C LEU A 181 26.48 9.29 11.36
N ARG A 182 26.32 8.04 11.82
CA ARG A 182 26.96 6.88 11.17
C ARG A 182 26.48 6.73 9.73
N ALA A 183 25.18 6.84 9.48
CA ALA A 183 24.62 6.77 8.13
C ALA A 183 25.14 7.88 7.22
N ALA A 184 25.18 9.13 7.70
CA ALA A 184 25.66 10.27 6.94
C ALA A 184 27.14 10.12 6.55
N VAL A 185 28.01 9.74 7.48
CA VAL A 185 29.43 9.53 7.22
C VAL A 185 29.65 8.32 6.30
N TRP A 186 28.92 7.23 6.50
CA TRP A 186 28.99 6.07 5.60
C TRP A 186 28.53 6.42 4.18
N ASN A 187 27.54 7.26 4.01
CA ASN A 187 27.10 7.73 2.67
C ASN A 187 28.16 8.60 1.96
N LYS A 188 29.12 9.16 2.67
CA LYS A 188 30.31 9.79 2.09
C LYS A 188 31.41 8.76 1.70
N GLY A 189 31.17 7.46 1.93
CA GLY A 189 32.10 6.37 1.59
C GLY A 189 32.98 5.89 2.76
N TYR A 190 32.75 6.34 3.97
CA TYR A 190 33.51 5.92 5.16
C TYR A 190 32.77 4.79 5.90
N GLY A 191 32.80 3.59 5.32
CA GLY A 191 32.04 2.44 5.82
C GLY A 191 32.50 1.89 7.17
N ASP A 192 33.74 2.18 7.59
CA ASP A 192 34.33 1.76 8.87
C ASP A 192 34.35 2.89 9.90
N VAL A 193 33.49 3.89 9.76
CA VAL A 193 33.39 5.02 10.69
C VAL A 193 33.23 4.53 12.14
N ARG A 194 34.02 5.08 13.04
CA ARG A 194 33.91 4.88 14.48
C ARG A 194 33.34 6.14 15.12
N ILE A 195 32.34 5.95 15.97
CA ILE A 195 31.73 7.04 16.73
C ILE A 195 31.86 6.67 18.20
N ASP A 196 32.69 7.42 18.90
CA ASP A 196 32.90 7.27 20.33
C ASP A 196 32.02 8.28 21.07
N THR A 197 31.28 7.79 22.08
CA THR A 197 30.35 8.61 22.86
C THR A 197 30.75 8.56 24.33
N THR A 198 30.86 9.72 24.96
CA THR A 198 31.14 9.85 26.38
C THR A 198 29.97 10.53 27.06
N VAL A 199 29.33 9.82 27.99
CA VAL A 199 28.25 10.28 28.86
C VAL A 199 28.66 9.97 30.30
N PRO A 200 29.23 10.91 31.04
CA PRO A 200 29.63 10.69 32.45
C PRO A 200 28.40 10.54 33.35
N ARG A 201 28.63 10.29 34.63
CA ARG A 201 27.55 10.32 35.61
C ARG A 201 27.01 11.75 35.74
N PRO A 202 25.68 11.92 35.92
CA PRO A 202 25.09 13.22 36.21
C PRO A 202 25.70 13.84 37.49
N ASP A 203 25.79 15.16 37.51
CA ASP A 203 26.16 15.92 38.70
C ASP A 203 25.01 15.95 39.73
N ALA A 204 25.22 16.63 40.86
CA ALA A 204 24.21 16.77 41.91
C ALA A 204 22.95 17.55 41.47
N ALA A 205 23.03 18.31 40.38
CA ALA A 205 21.92 19.02 39.76
C ALA A 205 21.27 18.26 38.61
N HIS A 206 21.57 16.95 38.46
CA HIS A 206 21.12 16.06 37.41
C HIS A 206 21.56 16.47 35.99
N ASN A 207 22.61 17.26 35.86
CA ASN A 207 23.16 17.68 34.57
C ASN A 207 24.25 16.71 34.09
N VAL A 208 24.30 16.50 32.75
CA VAL A 208 25.28 15.63 32.13
C VAL A 208 25.80 16.23 30.83
N PRO A 209 27.12 16.37 30.64
CA PRO A 209 27.70 16.70 29.34
C PRO A 209 27.73 15.46 28.45
N VAL A 210 27.35 15.63 27.18
CA VAL A 210 27.43 14.58 26.15
C VAL A 210 28.48 14.97 25.11
N ARG A 211 29.47 14.11 24.93
CA ARG A 211 30.51 14.29 23.93
C ARG A 211 30.44 13.16 22.92
N ILE A 212 30.38 13.51 21.62
CA ILE A 212 30.39 12.59 20.48
C ILE A 212 31.62 12.91 19.65
N VAL A 213 32.46 11.92 19.38
CA VAL A 213 33.67 12.05 18.55
C VAL A 213 33.53 11.13 17.36
N ILE A 214 33.55 11.71 16.15
CA ILE A 214 33.45 11.01 14.89
C ILE A 214 34.86 10.81 14.33
N ASP A 215 35.26 9.55 14.15
CA ASP A 215 36.48 9.16 13.46
C ASP A 215 36.09 8.47 12.16
N PRO A 216 36.18 9.14 11.01
CA PRO A 216 35.77 8.56 9.73
C PRO A 216 36.70 7.45 9.25
N ARG A 217 37.92 7.36 9.77
CA ARG A 217 38.98 6.42 9.36
C ARG A 217 39.36 6.66 7.88
N TRP A 218 39.05 5.73 6.99
CA TRP A 218 39.43 5.75 5.56
C TRP A 218 38.22 5.57 4.64
N ILE A 219 38.38 6.02 3.39
CA ILE A 219 37.40 5.78 2.33
C ILE A 219 37.37 4.28 2.00
N THR A 220 36.19 3.72 1.96
CA THR A 220 35.95 2.29 1.74
C THR A 220 35.36 2.07 0.34
N ARG A 221 35.93 1.14 -0.41
CA ARG A 221 35.47 0.76 -1.75
C ARG A 221 35.04 -0.70 -1.80
N VAL A 222 34.15 -1.00 -2.73
CA VAL A 222 33.74 -2.36 -3.04
C VAL A 222 34.85 -3.05 -3.86
N GLY A 223 35.38 -4.15 -3.37
CA GLY A 223 36.32 -5.02 -4.08
C GLY A 223 35.60 -6.03 -4.96
N SER A 224 34.83 -6.89 -4.34
CA SER A 224 34.01 -7.89 -5.04
C SER A 224 32.68 -8.09 -4.34
N VAL A 225 31.68 -8.61 -5.09
CA VAL A 225 30.39 -9.01 -4.53
C VAL A 225 30.18 -10.50 -4.78
N GLN A 226 30.02 -11.24 -3.70
CA GLN A 226 29.73 -12.67 -3.69
C GLN A 226 28.27 -12.88 -3.30
N PHE A 227 27.69 -13.99 -3.74
CA PHE A 227 26.30 -14.36 -3.43
C PHE A 227 26.27 -15.71 -2.74
N GLU A 228 25.44 -15.82 -1.73
CA GLU A 228 25.18 -17.07 -0.98
C GLU A 228 23.68 -17.36 -0.99
N GLY A 229 23.30 -18.63 -1.09
CA GLY A 229 21.91 -19.08 -1.06
C GLY A 229 21.16 -18.96 -2.38
N ASN A 230 21.81 -18.53 -3.45
CA ASN A 230 21.25 -18.54 -4.79
C ASN A 230 21.38 -19.93 -5.42
N THR A 231 20.24 -20.58 -5.66
CA THR A 231 20.14 -21.94 -6.23
C THR A 231 19.75 -21.92 -7.70
N TYR A 232 18.77 -21.10 -8.05
CA TYR A 232 18.21 -21.01 -9.41
C TYR A 232 18.68 -19.78 -10.17
N LEU A 233 18.97 -18.68 -9.47
CA LEU A 233 19.43 -17.44 -10.06
C LEU A 233 20.95 -17.40 -10.14
N ALA A 234 21.47 -17.26 -11.34
CA ALA A 234 22.92 -17.11 -11.53
C ALA A 234 23.42 -15.82 -10.85
N ALA A 235 24.59 -15.88 -10.22
CA ALA A 235 25.24 -14.71 -9.61
C ALA A 235 25.43 -13.53 -10.59
N SER A 236 25.69 -13.80 -11.87
CA SER A 236 25.76 -12.80 -12.94
C SER A 236 24.43 -12.08 -13.15
N THR A 237 23.30 -12.74 -12.96
CA THR A 237 21.96 -12.15 -13.04
C THR A 237 21.71 -11.24 -11.83
N LEU A 238 21.98 -11.71 -10.63
CA LEU A 238 21.81 -10.94 -9.39
C LEU A 238 22.69 -9.67 -9.39
N ARG A 239 23.91 -9.79 -9.91
CA ARG A 239 24.85 -8.65 -9.99
C ARG A 239 24.31 -7.49 -10.82
N ARG A 240 23.50 -7.74 -11.84
CA ARG A 240 22.85 -6.67 -12.64
C ARG A 240 21.85 -5.83 -11.85
N GLY A 241 21.27 -6.40 -10.78
CA GLY A 241 20.34 -5.70 -9.88
C GLY A 241 21.03 -4.82 -8.84
N LEU A 242 22.37 -4.85 -8.73
CA LEU A 242 23.11 -4.12 -7.72
C LEU A 242 23.54 -2.75 -8.19
N LEU A 243 23.58 -1.79 -7.25
CA LEU A 243 24.30 -0.51 -7.39
C LEU A 243 25.76 -0.62 -6.92
N LEU A 244 26.08 -1.71 -6.24
CA LEU A 244 27.42 -2.02 -5.74
C LEU A 244 28.22 -2.70 -6.86
N SER A 245 29.22 -2.02 -7.38
CA SER A 245 30.14 -2.55 -8.39
C SER A 245 31.58 -2.48 -7.89
N PRO A 246 32.48 -3.37 -8.34
CA PRO A 246 33.90 -3.30 -7.99
C PRO A 246 34.46 -1.90 -8.28
N GLY A 247 35.21 -1.35 -7.32
CA GLY A 247 35.78 0.00 -7.38
C GLY A 247 34.84 1.13 -6.93
N SER A 248 33.52 0.92 -6.86
CA SER A 248 32.58 1.94 -6.38
C SER A 248 32.75 2.19 -4.87
N LEU A 249 32.29 3.36 -4.41
CA LEU A 249 32.25 3.66 -2.98
C LEU A 249 31.28 2.70 -2.25
N TYR A 250 31.71 2.21 -1.11
CA TYR A 250 30.88 1.41 -0.22
C TYR A 250 30.02 2.36 0.63
N THR A 251 28.82 2.68 0.15
CA THR A 251 27.87 3.59 0.83
C THR A 251 26.66 2.83 1.36
N ARG A 252 26.08 3.35 2.44
CA ARG A 252 24.88 2.75 3.05
C ARG A 252 23.69 2.73 2.08
N ASP A 253 23.49 3.82 1.36
CA ASP A 253 22.36 3.93 0.41
C ASP A 253 22.50 2.96 -0.76
N ALA A 254 23.73 2.77 -1.29
CA ALA A 254 23.95 1.76 -2.32
C ALA A 254 23.70 0.33 -1.82
N VAL A 255 24.03 0.02 -0.56
CA VAL A 255 23.75 -1.26 0.07
C VAL A 255 22.24 -1.47 0.18
N LEU A 256 21.53 -0.56 0.83
CA LEU A 256 20.08 -0.67 1.06
C LEU A 256 19.29 -0.70 -0.25
N GLU A 257 19.68 0.13 -1.21
CA GLU A 257 19.03 0.17 -2.52
C GLU A 257 19.28 -1.11 -3.32
N SER A 258 20.49 -1.68 -3.24
CA SER A 258 20.79 -2.99 -3.86
C SER A 258 19.94 -4.11 -3.24
N GLN A 259 19.81 -4.14 -1.92
CA GLN A 259 18.94 -5.08 -1.21
C GLN A 259 17.48 -4.91 -1.63
N ARG A 260 16.98 -3.67 -1.65
CA ARG A 260 15.60 -3.33 -2.06
C ARG A 260 15.32 -3.81 -3.48
N ARG A 261 16.24 -3.57 -4.43
CA ARG A 261 16.07 -3.97 -5.84
C ARG A 261 16.04 -5.46 -6.04
N LEU A 262 16.88 -6.19 -5.35
CA LEU A 262 16.83 -7.64 -5.38
C LEU A 262 15.50 -8.15 -4.77
N PHE A 263 15.07 -7.60 -3.65
CA PHE A 263 13.81 -7.96 -2.99
C PHE A 263 12.57 -7.63 -3.84
N GLN A 264 12.61 -6.61 -4.70
CA GLN A 264 11.53 -6.30 -5.65
C GLN A 264 11.36 -7.36 -6.75
N SER A 265 12.37 -8.22 -6.96
CA SER A 265 12.23 -9.36 -7.86
C SER A 265 11.29 -10.41 -7.26
N PRO A 266 10.26 -10.86 -7.98
CA PRO A 266 9.34 -11.88 -7.48
C PRO A 266 9.98 -13.27 -7.32
N ALA A 267 11.24 -13.41 -7.67
CA ALA A 267 12.02 -14.63 -7.47
C ALA A 267 12.79 -14.63 -6.13
N ILE A 268 12.81 -13.51 -5.40
CA ILE A 268 13.62 -13.35 -4.19
C ILE A 268 12.73 -13.07 -2.99
N ALA A 269 12.82 -13.92 -1.97
CA ALA A 269 12.14 -13.76 -0.70
C ALA A 269 12.90 -12.82 0.24
N ARG A 270 14.24 -12.84 0.18
CA ARG A 270 15.11 -12.05 1.06
C ARG A 270 16.45 -11.79 0.39
N ALA A 271 16.98 -10.59 0.55
CA ALA A 271 18.33 -10.23 0.15
C ALA A 271 18.95 -9.34 1.22
N ILE A 272 20.09 -9.76 1.79
CA ILE A 272 20.77 -9.03 2.85
C ILE A 272 22.26 -9.00 2.55
N VAL A 273 22.88 -7.84 2.69
CA VAL A 273 24.34 -7.73 2.70
C VAL A 273 24.84 -8.11 4.08
N ILE A 274 25.67 -9.14 4.16
CA ILE A 274 26.40 -9.50 5.39
C ILE A 274 27.44 -8.40 5.60
N THR A 275 27.42 -7.79 6.78
CA THR A 275 28.36 -6.71 7.13
C THR A 275 29.79 -7.22 7.02
N PRO A 276 30.64 -6.63 6.15
CA PRO A 276 32.01 -7.07 6.00
C PRO A 276 32.82 -6.72 7.26
N ALA A 277 33.90 -7.45 7.48
CA ALA A 277 34.81 -7.16 8.59
C ALA A 277 35.38 -5.73 8.48
N ALA A 278 35.51 -5.07 9.63
CA ALA A 278 36.18 -3.78 9.71
C ALA A 278 37.71 -3.97 9.54
N GLY A 279 38.38 -2.96 8.98
CA GLY A 279 39.85 -2.95 8.91
C GLY A 279 40.40 -2.69 7.51
N ASP A 280 39.71 -3.14 6.46
CA ASP A 280 40.17 -2.98 5.08
C ASP A 280 39.45 -1.84 4.34
N SER A 281 40.22 -1.07 3.54
CA SER A 281 39.67 -0.03 2.68
C SER A 281 38.95 -0.59 1.43
N VAL A 282 39.23 -1.85 1.07
CA VAL A 282 38.59 -2.57 -0.03
C VAL A 282 37.80 -3.74 0.54
N LYS A 283 36.47 -3.72 0.41
CA LYS A 283 35.56 -4.70 1.01
C LYS A 283 35.12 -5.76 0.02
N THR A 284 35.24 -7.03 0.40
CA THR A 284 34.47 -8.11 -0.21
C THR A 284 33.09 -8.16 0.46
N LEU A 285 32.04 -7.98 -0.35
CA LEU A 285 30.66 -7.99 0.13
C LEU A 285 30.03 -9.34 -0.13
N THR A 286 29.41 -9.93 0.88
CA THR A 286 28.60 -11.16 0.72
C THR A 286 27.13 -10.78 0.77
N MET A 287 26.39 -11.11 -0.29
CA MET A 287 24.95 -10.95 -0.38
C MET A 287 24.27 -12.29 -0.13
N ALA A 288 23.67 -12.45 1.04
CA ALA A 288 22.84 -13.62 1.34
C ALA A 288 21.47 -13.44 0.71
N VAL A 289 21.08 -14.38 -0.17
CA VAL A 289 19.82 -14.37 -0.92
C VAL A 289 19.03 -15.62 -0.55
N SER A 290 17.74 -15.44 -0.34
CA SER A 290 16.77 -16.54 -0.23
C SER A 290 15.79 -16.43 -1.40
N GLU A 291 15.70 -17.49 -2.21
CA GLU A 291 14.87 -17.51 -3.39
C GLU A 291 13.46 -18.01 -3.08
N LEU A 292 12.47 -17.45 -3.77
CA LEU A 292 11.09 -17.94 -3.76
C LEU A 292 10.94 -19.15 -4.71
N PRO A 293 9.92 -20.01 -4.51
CA PRO A 293 9.67 -21.11 -5.42
C PRO A 293 9.59 -20.67 -6.88
N ALA A 294 10.17 -21.47 -7.77
CA ALA A 294 10.19 -21.18 -9.21
C ALA A 294 8.79 -21.05 -9.82
N ARG A 295 7.79 -21.68 -9.21
CA ARG A 295 6.39 -21.64 -9.61
C ARG A 295 5.52 -21.25 -8.43
N GLN A 296 4.63 -20.29 -8.64
CA GLN A 296 3.67 -19.84 -7.64
C GLN A 296 2.28 -19.85 -8.29
N VAL A 297 1.30 -20.34 -7.56
CA VAL A 297 -0.11 -20.34 -7.98
C VAL A 297 -0.91 -19.70 -6.87
N ALA A 298 -1.75 -18.72 -7.21
CA ALA A 298 -2.70 -18.11 -6.30
C ALA A 298 -4.10 -18.20 -6.92
N LEU A 299 -5.05 -18.72 -6.15
CA LEU A 299 -6.46 -18.81 -6.53
C LEU A 299 -7.25 -18.00 -5.50
N THR A 300 -8.14 -17.15 -5.98
CA THR A 300 -9.04 -16.37 -5.11
C THR A 300 -10.45 -16.49 -5.64
N ALA A 301 -11.41 -16.52 -4.73
CA ALA A 301 -12.84 -16.43 -5.03
C ALA A 301 -13.47 -15.45 -4.05
N GLY A 302 -14.45 -14.70 -4.51
CA GLY A 302 -15.13 -13.70 -3.71
C GLY A 302 -16.54 -13.46 -4.21
N PHE A 303 -17.30 -12.74 -3.40
CA PHE A 303 -18.64 -12.29 -3.73
C PHE A 303 -18.81 -10.83 -3.32
N ASN A 304 -19.42 -10.05 -4.19
CA ASN A 304 -19.86 -8.69 -3.88
C ASN A 304 -21.19 -8.41 -4.61
N THR A 305 -21.87 -7.34 -4.23
CA THR A 305 -23.18 -6.99 -4.78
C THR A 305 -23.14 -6.29 -6.14
N ILE A 306 -21.96 -6.04 -6.68
CA ILE A 306 -21.75 -5.42 -7.99
C ILE A 306 -21.49 -6.49 -9.05
N GLU A 307 -20.59 -7.43 -8.73
CA GLU A 307 -20.12 -8.45 -9.66
C GLU A 307 -20.72 -9.86 -9.39
N TYR A 308 -21.55 -10.01 -8.36
CA TYR A 308 -22.27 -11.24 -8.02
C TYR A 308 -21.47 -12.55 -8.07
N GLY A 309 -20.24 -12.47 -7.67
CA GLY A 309 -19.33 -13.59 -7.69
C GLY A 309 -18.18 -13.37 -8.65
N GLN A 310 -16.99 -13.54 -8.12
CA GLN A 310 -15.74 -13.37 -8.84
C GLN A 310 -14.76 -14.49 -8.49
N ALA A 311 -13.91 -14.82 -9.43
CA ALA A 311 -12.79 -15.72 -9.21
C ALA A 311 -11.57 -15.21 -9.94
N SER A 312 -10.39 -15.44 -9.38
CA SER A 312 -9.14 -15.17 -10.07
C SER A 312 -8.14 -16.30 -9.89
N ALA A 313 -7.35 -16.53 -10.93
CA ALA A 313 -6.22 -17.43 -10.93
C ALA A 313 -4.98 -16.67 -11.39
N GLN A 314 -3.91 -16.78 -10.65
CA GLN A 314 -2.61 -16.25 -11.04
C GLN A 314 -1.57 -17.35 -10.97
N VAL A 315 -0.83 -17.53 -12.07
CA VAL A 315 0.35 -18.39 -12.14
C VAL A 315 1.55 -17.51 -12.41
N ARG A 316 2.58 -17.63 -11.60
CA ARG A 316 3.84 -16.94 -11.80
C ARG A 316 4.95 -17.97 -11.97
N LEU A 317 5.69 -17.85 -13.05
CA LEU A 317 6.90 -18.60 -13.32
C LEU A 317 8.08 -17.68 -13.10
N ASN A 318 8.80 -17.86 -11.98
CA ASN A 318 9.97 -17.10 -11.63
C ASN A 318 11.19 -17.70 -12.33
N ASN A 319 12.10 -16.84 -12.78
CA ASN A 319 13.37 -17.28 -13.39
C ASN A 319 13.24 -18.11 -14.68
N LEU A 320 12.70 -17.51 -15.72
CA LEU A 320 12.79 -18.05 -17.09
C LEU A 320 14.15 -17.77 -17.77
N GLY A 321 15.23 -17.81 -17.01
CA GLY A 321 16.57 -17.39 -17.41
C GLY A 321 16.76 -15.87 -17.29
N ALA A 322 17.97 -15.46 -16.95
CA ALA A 322 18.36 -14.06 -16.79
C ALA A 322 17.48 -13.22 -15.82
N GLY A 323 16.82 -13.88 -14.86
CA GLY A 323 15.92 -13.25 -13.88
C GLY A 323 14.56 -12.84 -14.44
N ARG A 324 14.18 -13.27 -15.65
CA ARG A 324 12.86 -13.03 -16.23
C ARG A 324 11.79 -13.80 -15.48
N TRP A 325 10.60 -13.22 -15.44
CA TRP A 325 9.43 -13.94 -14.94
C TRP A 325 8.23 -13.76 -15.87
N LEU A 326 7.41 -14.79 -15.92
CA LEU A 326 6.13 -14.79 -16.63
C LEU A 326 5.00 -14.80 -15.59
N SER A 327 4.09 -13.86 -15.68
CA SER A 327 2.87 -13.81 -14.90
C SER A 327 1.66 -14.05 -15.80
N LEU A 328 0.96 -15.13 -15.56
CA LEU A 328 -0.33 -15.43 -16.18
C LEU A 328 -1.41 -15.08 -15.16
N ARG A 329 -2.38 -14.28 -15.55
CA ARG A 329 -3.52 -13.92 -14.70
C ARG A 329 -4.81 -14.09 -15.48
N ALA A 330 -5.78 -14.72 -14.87
CA ALA A 330 -7.16 -14.79 -15.36
C ALA A 330 -8.09 -14.39 -14.22
N THR A 331 -9.02 -13.48 -14.50
CA THR A 331 -10.06 -13.07 -13.57
C THR A 331 -11.41 -13.20 -14.26
N THR A 332 -12.43 -13.57 -13.53
CA THR A 332 -13.81 -13.59 -14.00
C THR A 332 -14.71 -13.01 -12.92
N GLY A 333 -15.66 -12.20 -13.33
CA GLY A 333 -16.68 -11.60 -12.48
C GLY A 333 -18.06 -11.85 -13.04
N ASN A 334 -19.07 -11.37 -12.35
CA ASN A 334 -20.47 -11.47 -12.72
C ASN A 334 -20.94 -12.92 -12.96
N LEU A 335 -20.33 -13.87 -12.22
CA LEU A 335 -20.59 -15.31 -12.40
C LEU A 335 -22.05 -15.71 -12.10
N LEU A 336 -22.72 -14.95 -11.24
CA LEU A 336 -24.09 -15.17 -10.81
C LEU A 336 -25.01 -13.99 -11.18
N GLY A 337 -24.58 -13.11 -12.11
CA GLY A 337 -25.31 -11.91 -12.47
C GLY A 337 -26.72 -12.18 -12.99
N GLU A 338 -26.87 -13.08 -13.94
CA GLU A 338 -28.17 -13.47 -14.51
C GLU A 338 -29.10 -14.15 -13.47
N GLN A 339 -28.53 -14.83 -12.48
CA GLN A 339 -29.26 -15.56 -11.46
C GLN A 339 -29.72 -14.67 -10.29
N LEU A 340 -28.91 -13.69 -9.89
CA LEU A 340 -29.12 -12.92 -8.67
C LEU A 340 -29.60 -11.50 -8.89
N SER A 341 -29.27 -10.85 -10.02
CA SER A 341 -29.65 -9.47 -10.29
C SER A 341 -31.17 -9.29 -10.27
N GLY A 342 -31.64 -8.38 -9.42
CA GLY A 342 -33.08 -8.09 -9.22
C GLY A 342 -33.86 -9.13 -8.43
N LYS A 343 -33.18 -10.12 -7.83
CA LYS A 343 -33.85 -11.18 -7.04
C LYS A 343 -33.49 -11.09 -5.55
N ALA A 344 -34.42 -11.44 -4.70
CA ALA A 344 -34.30 -11.41 -3.25
C ALA A 344 -33.85 -10.03 -2.73
N ILE A 345 -32.71 -9.96 -2.06
CA ILE A 345 -32.14 -8.72 -1.50
C ILE A 345 -31.23 -7.98 -2.49
N PHE A 346 -31.02 -8.54 -3.68
CA PHE A 346 -30.10 -7.94 -4.67
C PHE A 346 -30.82 -6.93 -5.55
N ARG A 347 -30.26 -5.74 -5.65
CA ARG A 347 -30.73 -4.68 -6.55
C ARG A 347 -30.58 -5.13 -8.00
N SER A 348 -31.52 -4.78 -8.86
CA SER A 348 -31.37 -5.02 -10.30
C SER A 348 -30.20 -4.20 -10.83
N GLY A 349 -29.29 -4.83 -11.54
CA GLY A 349 -28.26 -4.14 -12.33
C GLY A 349 -28.80 -3.53 -13.62
N LEU A 350 -30.04 -3.88 -14.01
CA LEU A 350 -30.72 -3.34 -15.18
C LEU A 350 -31.96 -2.57 -14.74
N PRO A 351 -32.32 -1.45 -15.40
CA PRO A 351 -33.55 -0.76 -15.14
C PRO A 351 -34.77 -1.66 -15.38
N SER A 352 -35.84 -1.48 -14.58
CA SER A 352 -37.08 -2.27 -14.67
C SER A 352 -37.77 -2.16 -16.04
N GLU A 353 -37.50 -1.06 -16.76
CA GLU A 353 -38.05 -0.75 -18.08
C GLU A 353 -37.40 -1.56 -19.21
N VAL A 354 -36.21 -2.11 -18.98
CA VAL A 354 -35.52 -2.95 -19.97
C VAL A 354 -36.03 -4.37 -19.78
N GLY A 355 -36.97 -4.80 -20.58
CA GLY A 355 -37.64 -6.11 -20.47
C GLY A 355 -36.75 -7.33 -20.78
N GLY A 356 -35.58 -7.39 -20.19
CA GLY A 356 -34.60 -8.46 -20.38
C GLY A 356 -33.17 -7.92 -20.60
N ASP A 357 -32.22 -8.82 -20.85
CA ASP A 357 -30.81 -8.46 -21.13
C ASP A 357 -30.38 -8.98 -22.53
N PRO A 358 -30.94 -8.42 -23.63
CA PRO A 358 -30.64 -8.89 -24.99
C PRO A 358 -29.17 -8.68 -25.37
N GLN A 359 -28.48 -7.70 -24.78
CA GLN A 359 -27.05 -7.44 -25.00
C GLN A 359 -26.14 -8.31 -24.13
N GLY A 360 -26.67 -8.93 -23.08
CA GLY A 360 -25.92 -9.77 -22.18
C GLY A 360 -25.01 -9.01 -21.23
N PHE A 361 -25.47 -7.86 -20.68
CA PHE A 361 -24.76 -7.09 -19.66
C PHE A 361 -24.49 -7.91 -18.40
N LEU A 362 -25.42 -8.82 -18.05
CA LEU A 362 -25.33 -9.65 -16.86
C LEU A 362 -24.50 -10.94 -17.07
N ARG A 363 -24.03 -11.20 -18.30
CA ARG A 363 -23.15 -12.34 -18.56
C ARG A 363 -21.80 -12.19 -17.87
N PRO A 364 -21.11 -13.29 -17.60
CA PRO A 364 -19.80 -13.24 -16.98
C PRO A 364 -18.82 -12.32 -17.71
N THR A 365 -18.10 -11.53 -16.92
CA THR A 365 -16.97 -10.74 -17.38
C THR A 365 -15.68 -11.55 -17.21
N TYR A 366 -14.69 -11.30 -18.05
CA TYR A 366 -13.39 -11.97 -17.90
C TYR A 366 -12.25 -11.03 -18.31
N GLN A 367 -11.10 -11.28 -17.73
CA GLN A 367 -9.85 -10.65 -18.13
C GLN A 367 -8.74 -11.69 -18.00
N ALA A 368 -8.03 -11.92 -19.08
CA ALA A 368 -6.86 -12.79 -19.13
C ALA A 368 -5.64 -11.99 -19.59
N SER A 369 -4.48 -12.24 -18.98
CA SER A 369 -3.23 -11.61 -19.38
C SER A 369 -2.03 -12.53 -19.16
N ALA A 370 -1.04 -12.40 -20.05
CA ALA A 370 0.26 -13.02 -19.95
C ALA A 370 1.32 -11.91 -20.05
N THR A 371 2.11 -11.72 -19.00
CA THR A 371 3.12 -10.66 -18.92
C THR A 371 4.49 -11.27 -18.67
N LEU A 372 5.40 -11.11 -19.62
CA LEU A 372 6.82 -11.44 -19.50
C LEU A 372 7.57 -10.17 -19.10
N THR A 373 8.26 -10.20 -17.99
CA THR A 373 9.06 -9.08 -17.49
C THR A 373 10.54 -9.43 -17.45
N GLN A 374 11.36 -8.55 -17.98
CA GLN A 374 12.82 -8.57 -17.90
C GLN A 374 13.28 -7.45 -16.97
N PRO A 375 13.78 -7.76 -15.76
CA PRO A 375 14.38 -6.75 -14.89
C PRO A 375 15.81 -6.41 -15.36
N TRP A 376 16.30 -5.27 -14.90
CA TRP A 376 17.71 -4.86 -14.99
C TRP A 376 18.29 -4.86 -16.43
N ILE A 377 17.56 -4.30 -17.40
CA ILE A 377 17.96 -4.30 -18.81
C ILE A 377 19.08 -3.28 -18.98
N ALA A 378 19.03 -2.11 -18.81
CA ALA A 378 20.08 -1.10 -18.99
C ALA A 378 20.57 -0.58 -17.63
N GLY A 379 20.99 -1.51 -16.78
CA GLY A 379 21.40 -1.26 -15.41
C GLY A 379 20.31 -1.57 -14.38
N PRO A 380 20.60 -1.44 -13.09
CA PRO A 380 19.75 -1.92 -12.00
C PRO A 380 18.42 -1.15 -11.87
N ARG A 381 18.27 -0.04 -12.55
CA ARG A 381 17.10 0.86 -12.42
C ARG A 381 16.08 0.74 -13.54
N THR A 382 16.31 -0.12 -14.53
CA THR A 382 15.43 -0.22 -15.71
C THR A 382 14.89 -1.62 -15.87
N SER A 383 13.58 -1.75 -16.08
CA SER A 383 12.91 -2.99 -16.42
C SER A 383 12.02 -2.80 -17.65
N ALA A 384 11.79 -3.86 -18.40
CA ALA A 384 10.82 -3.87 -19.49
C ALA A 384 9.87 -5.05 -19.37
N ALA A 385 8.67 -4.88 -19.90
CA ALA A 385 7.65 -5.92 -19.93
C ALA A 385 6.95 -5.95 -21.27
N ILE A 386 6.57 -7.16 -21.68
CA ILE A 386 5.69 -7.41 -22.83
C ILE A 386 4.50 -8.17 -22.29
N SER A 387 3.29 -7.70 -22.64
CA SER A 387 2.05 -8.35 -22.24
C SER A 387 1.17 -8.65 -23.43
N ALA A 388 0.47 -9.78 -23.38
CA ALA A 388 -0.70 -10.07 -24.22
C ALA A 388 -1.91 -10.17 -23.29
N PHE A 389 -3.07 -9.66 -23.73
CA PHE A 389 -4.27 -9.66 -22.91
C PHE A 389 -5.53 -9.77 -23.75
N ALA A 390 -6.58 -10.27 -23.13
CA ALA A 390 -7.93 -10.32 -23.66
C ALA A 390 -8.92 -10.08 -22.52
N GLY A 391 -10.02 -9.42 -22.81
CA GLY A 391 -11.02 -9.16 -21.80
C GLY A 391 -12.40 -8.86 -22.37
N ARG A 392 -13.41 -9.05 -21.51
CA ARG A 392 -14.78 -8.58 -21.67
C ARG A 392 -15.19 -7.89 -20.36
N ARG A 393 -15.48 -6.64 -20.46
CA ARG A 393 -15.99 -5.83 -19.34
C ARG A 393 -17.42 -5.40 -19.61
N SER A 394 -18.22 -5.32 -18.60
CA SER A 394 -19.61 -4.88 -18.72
C SER A 394 -19.90 -3.86 -17.62
N VAL A 395 -20.41 -2.72 -18.01
CA VAL A 395 -21.10 -1.78 -17.10
C VAL A 395 -22.57 -1.92 -17.39
N ALA A 396 -23.31 -2.47 -16.44
CA ALA A 396 -24.70 -2.85 -16.63
C ALA A 396 -25.52 -1.71 -17.24
N ASN A 397 -26.27 -2.04 -18.30
CA ASN A 397 -27.10 -1.11 -19.10
C ASN A 397 -26.37 0.11 -19.70
N VAL A 398 -25.04 0.14 -19.68
CA VAL A 398 -24.25 1.25 -20.23
C VAL A 398 -23.44 0.75 -21.42
N VAL A 399 -22.42 -0.07 -21.18
CA VAL A 399 -21.47 -0.48 -22.20
C VAL A 399 -20.90 -1.88 -21.91
N ILE A 400 -20.73 -2.65 -22.96
CA ILE A 400 -19.89 -3.84 -22.99
C ILE A 400 -18.67 -3.50 -23.83
N ASP A 401 -17.50 -3.83 -23.33
CA ASP A 401 -16.22 -3.56 -23.98
C ASP A 401 -15.40 -4.86 -24.03
N GLU A 402 -15.16 -5.34 -25.23
CA GLU A 402 -14.33 -6.51 -25.49
C GLU A 402 -13.00 -6.10 -26.10
N ASP A 403 -11.92 -6.64 -25.59
CA ASP A 403 -10.58 -6.31 -26.02
C ASP A 403 -9.69 -7.55 -26.21
N LEU A 404 -8.80 -7.43 -27.19
CA LEU A 404 -7.70 -8.36 -27.44
C LEU A 404 -6.50 -7.55 -27.89
N GLY A 405 -5.38 -7.68 -27.21
CA GLY A 405 -4.23 -6.85 -27.54
C GLY A 405 -2.92 -7.28 -26.91
N ALA A 406 -1.92 -6.47 -27.17
CA ALA A 406 -0.59 -6.59 -26.60
C ALA A 406 -0.07 -5.20 -26.18
N SER A 407 0.88 -5.20 -25.25
CA SER A 407 1.55 -3.99 -24.84
C SER A 407 3.04 -4.25 -24.59
N VAL A 408 3.85 -3.21 -24.77
CA VAL A 408 5.24 -3.17 -24.38
C VAL A 408 5.47 -1.95 -23.52
N GLY A 409 6.21 -2.10 -22.44
CA GLY A 409 6.50 -1.02 -21.52
C GLY A 409 7.93 -1.09 -20.97
N VAL A 410 8.47 0.07 -20.69
CA VAL A 410 9.76 0.26 -20.02
C VAL A 410 9.54 1.15 -18.82
N VAL A 411 10.05 0.73 -17.67
CA VAL A 411 10.01 1.51 -16.43
C VAL A 411 11.43 1.75 -15.96
N ARG A 412 11.76 3.00 -15.62
CA ARG A 412 13.04 3.40 -15.06
C ARG A 412 12.83 4.19 -13.78
N GLU A 413 13.52 3.79 -12.73
CA GLU A 413 13.58 4.58 -11.51
C GLU A 413 14.63 5.69 -11.62
N LEU A 414 14.20 6.94 -11.61
CA LEU A 414 15.10 8.11 -11.65
C LEU A 414 15.76 8.37 -10.30
N GLY A 415 15.08 8.04 -9.23
CA GLY A 415 15.54 8.19 -7.86
C GLY A 415 14.77 7.28 -6.92
N LEU A 416 15.00 7.43 -5.62
CA LEU A 416 14.25 6.69 -4.62
C LEU A 416 12.74 7.01 -4.76
N ARG A 417 11.92 5.98 -4.95
CA ARG A 417 10.46 6.08 -5.10
C ARG A 417 10.00 7.03 -6.23
N THR A 418 10.75 7.05 -7.34
CA THR A 418 10.42 7.90 -8.49
C THR A 418 10.54 7.12 -9.80
N PRO A 419 9.68 6.13 -10.06
CA PRO A 419 9.63 5.45 -11.34
C PRO A 419 8.96 6.31 -12.41
N ILE A 420 9.53 6.29 -13.62
CA ILE A 420 8.91 6.78 -14.85
C ILE A 420 8.72 5.61 -15.79
N GLY A 421 7.53 5.48 -16.34
CA GLY A 421 7.14 4.47 -17.30
C GLY A 421 6.81 5.06 -18.66
N LEU A 422 7.24 4.36 -19.71
CA LEU A 422 6.76 4.55 -21.07
C LEU A 422 6.10 3.26 -21.50
N ASN A 423 4.89 3.33 -22.02
CA ASN A 423 4.19 2.16 -22.54
C ASN A 423 3.57 2.44 -23.91
N TYR A 424 3.53 1.42 -24.72
CA TYR A 424 2.73 1.37 -25.93
C TYR A 424 1.81 0.16 -25.85
N ARG A 425 0.53 0.39 -26.13
CA ARG A 425 -0.49 -0.67 -26.14
C ARG A 425 -1.17 -0.67 -27.50
N MET A 426 -1.35 -1.83 -28.08
CA MET A 426 -2.11 -2.01 -29.31
C MET A 426 -3.16 -3.08 -29.09
N GLU A 427 -4.40 -2.74 -29.28
CA GLU A 427 -5.52 -3.64 -29.08
C GLU A 427 -6.61 -3.45 -30.14
N THR A 428 -7.35 -4.51 -30.40
CA THR A 428 -8.65 -4.42 -31.05
C THR A 428 -9.73 -4.40 -29.98
N THR A 429 -10.61 -3.45 -30.06
CA THR A 429 -11.72 -3.26 -29.11
C THR A 429 -13.05 -3.30 -29.85
N ARG A 430 -14.08 -3.82 -29.18
CA ARG A 430 -15.48 -3.80 -29.63
C ARG A 430 -16.32 -3.25 -28.51
N VAL A 431 -17.02 -2.17 -28.81
CA VAL A 431 -17.89 -1.49 -27.85
C VAL A 431 -19.35 -1.75 -28.22
N GLU A 432 -20.09 -2.39 -27.33
CA GLU A 432 -21.54 -2.55 -27.44
C GLU A 432 -22.23 -1.74 -26.34
N GLY A 433 -23.38 -1.18 -26.64
CA GLY A 433 -24.13 -0.37 -25.69
C GLY A 433 -25.55 -0.17 -26.13
N THR A 434 -26.36 0.43 -25.25
CA THR A 434 -27.72 0.80 -25.58
C THR A 434 -27.76 1.93 -26.63
N ALA A 435 -28.84 2.02 -27.37
CA ALA A 435 -29.02 3.11 -28.31
C ALA A 435 -28.92 4.49 -27.66
N VAL A 436 -29.41 4.60 -26.43
CA VAL A 436 -29.36 5.84 -25.64
C VAL A 436 -27.92 6.18 -25.24
N TYR A 437 -27.12 5.19 -24.88
CA TYR A 437 -25.71 5.41 -24.57
C TYR A 437 -24.95 6.03 -25.76
N PHE A 438 -25.15 5.51 -26.97
CA PHE A 438 -24.52 6.06 -28.17
C PHE A 438 -25.07 7.46 -28.51
N CYS A 439 -26.37 7.66 -28.39
CA CYS A 439 -27.00 8.95 -28.70
C CYS A 439 -26.56 10.03 -27.70
N ALA A 440 -26.72 9.81 -26.42
CA ALA A 440 -26.37 10.76 -25.37
C ALA A 440 -24.86 10.93 -25.18
N GLY A 441 -24.09 9.82 -25.22
CA GLY A 441 -22.66 9.81 -24.95
C GLY A 441 -21.79 10.26 -26.12
N TYR A 442 -22.24 10.03 -27.37
CA TYR A 442 -21.48 10.32 -28.59
C TYR A 442 -22.17 11.28 -29.55
N GLY A 443 -23.42 11.67 -29.30
CA GLY A 443 -24.22 12.42 -30.24
C GLY A 443 -24.60 11.61 -31.50
N ILE A 444 -24.63 10.28 -31.41
CA ILE A 444 -24.87 9.35 -32.53
C ILE A 444 -26.14 8.56 -32.27
N CYS A 445 -27.26 9.06 -32.85
CA CYS A 445 -28.57 8.47 -32.63
C CYS A 445 -29.00 7.54 -33.76
N ASP A 446 -28.44 7.68 -34.96
CA ASP A 446 -28.81 6.87 -36.11
C ASP A 446 -28.24 5.44 -36.05
N ALA A 447 -29.01 4.47 -36.58
CA ALA A 447 -28.66 3.07 -36.48
C ALA A 447 -27.45 2.68 -37.35
N ALA A 448 -27.26 3.36 -38.49
CA ALA A 448 -26.17 3.02 -39.41
C ALA A 448 -24.81 3.40 -38.81
N THR A 449 -24.68 4.60 -38.25
CA THR A 449 -23.48 5.09 -37.61
C THR A 449 -23.17 4.31 -36.33
N ARG A 450 -24.19 3.94 -35.53
CA ARG A 450 -23.99 3.02 -34.38
C ARG A 450 -23.41 1.69 -34.80
N THR A 451 -23.90 1.11 -35.90
CA THR A 451 -23.37 -0.15 -36.42
C THR A 451 -21.91 -0.03 -36.82
N ALA A 452 -21.46 1.12 -37.34
CA ALA A 452 -20.05 1.35 -37.61
C ALA A 452 -19.20 1.38 -36.33
N LEU A 453 -19.68 1.95 -35.23
CA LEU A 453 -18.97 2.00 -33.94
C LEU A 453 -18.92 0.65 -33.23
N THR A 454 -19.91 -0.20 -33.41
CA THR A 454 -19.94 -1.53 -32.79
C THR A 454 -19.04 -2.55 -33.49
N LYS A 455 -18.45 -2.21 -34.63
CA LYS A 455 -17.41 -3.04 -35.27
C LYS A 455 -16.13 -3.01 -34.44
N ARG A 456 -15.30 -4.05 -34.62
CA ARG A 456 -13.96 -4.07 -34.01
C ARG A 456 -13.12 -2.90 -34.53
N GLN A 457 -12.63 -2.09 -33.60
CA GLN A 457 -11.81 -0.92 -33.85
C GLN A 457 -10.44 -1.08 -33.18
N ARG A 458 -9.45 -0.32 -33.63
CA ARG A 458 -8.11 -0.33 -33.02
C ARG A 458 -7.96 0.81 -32.01
N LEU A 459 -7.41 0.49 -30.86
CA LEU A 459 -6.99 1.45 -29.86
C LEU A 459 -5.50 1.24 -29.58
N ALA A 460 -4.68 2.23 -29.89
CA ALA A 460 -3.23 2.11 -29.84
C ALA A 460 -2.57 3.34 -29.19
N PRO A 461 -2.77 3.56 -27.90
CA PRO A 461 -2.16 4.67 -27.20
C PRO A 461 -0.68 4.45 -26.87
N VAL A 462 0.08 5.54 -26.91
CA VAL A 462 1.37 5.69 -26.25
C VAL A 462 1.14 6.43 -24.94
N GLY A 463 1.62 5.90 -23.84
CA GLY A 463 1.44 6.47 -22.51
C GLY A 463 2.77 6.71 -21.79
N VAL A 464 2.83 7.79 -21.04
CA VAL A 464 3.91 8.07 -20.08
C VAL A 464 3.29 8.21 -18.71
N SER A 465 3.86 7.52 -17.72
CA SER A 465 3.45 7.62 -16.32
C SER A 465 4.65 7.99 -15.45
N ALA A 466 4.42 8.83 -14.46
CA ALA A 466 5.41 9.16 -13.45
C ALA A 466 4.78 9.07 -12.07
N TRP A 467 5.47 8.39 -11.16
CA TRP A 467 5.13 8.35 -9.75
C TRP A 467 6.23 9.04 -8.95
N ILE A 468 5.87 9.93 -8.08
CA ILE A 468 6.78 10.62 -7.17
C ILE A 468 6.25 10.40 -5.75
N ASP A 469 7.06 9.81 -4.90
CA ASP A 469 6.77 9.66 -3.48
C ASP A 469 7.88 10.30 -2.66
N ARG A 470 7.51 11.31 -1.90
CA ARG A 470 8.35 12.05 -0.95
C ARG A 470 7.74 12.04 0.45
N SER A 471 6.91 11.05 0.73
CA SER A 471 6.39 10.82 2.08
C SER A 471 7.46 10.27 3.01
N ASP A 472 7.30 10.52 4.29
CA ASP A 472 8.15 9.99 5.37
C ASP A 472 7.95 8.47 5.55
N ASP A 473 6.74 7.96 5.37
CA ASP A 473 6.37 6.55 5.48
C ASP A 473 5.44 6.14 4.34
N LEU A 474 5.58 4.88 3.86
CA LEU A 474 4.78 4.34 2.76
C LEU A 474 3.38 3.89 3.18
N GLU A 475 3.26 3.34 4.39
CA GLU A 475 2.01 2.75 4.89
C GLU A 475 1.21 3.76 5.72
N ASN A 476 1.92 4.64 6.45
CA ASN A 476 1.30 5.60 7.36
C ASN A 476 1.97 6.98 7.24
N PRO A 477 1.84 7.65 6.10
CA PRO A 477 2.52 8.91 5.85
C PRO A 477 2.01 10.02 6.78
N SER A 478 2.94 10.76 7.40
CA SER A 478 2.65 11.88 8.27
C SER A 478 3.16 13.22 7.76
N LYS A 479 4.15 13.20 6.86
CA LYS A 479 4.75 14.37 6.21
C LYS A 479 5.09 14.06 4.77
N GLY A 480 5.11 15.11 3.94
CA GLY A 480 5.52 15.01 2.56
C GLY A 480 4.37 14.92 1.57
N TYR A 481 4.62 14.36 0.41
CA TYR A 481 3.63 14.26 -0.66
C TYR A 481 3.86 13.04 -1.54
N THR A 482 2.78 12.59 -2.16
CA THR A 482 2.78 11.64 -3.25
C THR A 482 2.12 12.27 -4.47
N ALA A 483 2.61 11.98 -5.65
CA ALA A 483 2.01 12.42 -6.90
C ALA A 483 2.13 11.35 -7.98
N VAL A 484 1.07 11.16 -8.74
CA VAL A 484 1.03 10.31 -9.93
C VAL A 484 0.56 11.17 -11.08
N VAL A 485 1.24 11.09 -12.20
CA VAL A 485 0.85 11.78 -13.44
C VAL A 485 0.88 10.78 -14.57
N ASP A 486 -0.21 10.69 -15.31
CA ASP A 486 -0.35 9.86 -16.50
C ASP A 486 -0.71 10.73 -17.68
N ALA A 487 0.01 10.59 -18.78
CA ALA A 487 -0.29 11.23 -20.05
C ALA A 487 -0.38 10.17 -21.14
N GLU A 488 -1.40 10.26 -22.00
CA GLU A 488 -1.68 9.29 -23.06
C GLU A 488 -2.02 10.02 -24.36
N HIS A 489 -1.44 9.57 -25.45
CA HIS A 489 -1.72 10.03 -26.81
C HIS A 489 -2.10 8.84 -27.68
N ALA A 490 -3.22 8.95 -28.38
CA ALA A 490 -3.66 8.01 -29.39
C ALA A 490 -4.02 8.75 -30.68
N SER A 491 -3.57 8.26 -31.82
CA SER A 491 -3.84 8.85 -33.13
C SER A 491 -3.63 7.81 -34.24
N SER A 492 -3.93 8.19 -35.48
CA SER A 492 -3.62 7.35 -36.65
C SER A 492 -2.12 7.04 -36.76
N VAL A 493 -1.25 7.97 -36.33
CA VAL A 493 0.20 7.76 -36.32
C VAL A 493 0.60 6.64 -35.35
N THR A 494 -0.09 6.50 -34.22
CA THR A 494 0.13 5.40 -33.27
C THR A 494 -0.59 4.11 -33.70
N GLY A 495 -1.41 4.14 -34.75
CA GLY A 495 -2.20 3.01 -35.25
C GLY A 495 -3.61 2.92 -34.67
N SER A 496 -4.05 3.95 -33.93
CA SER A 496 -5.37 4.02 -33.30
C SER A 496 -6.44 4.56 -34.23
N THR A 497 -7.63 3.94 -34.21
CA THR A 497 -8.83 4.51 -34.85
C THR A 497 -9.47 5.60 -33.97
N PHE A 498 -9.47 5.41 -32.64
CA PHE A 498 -9.86 6.46 -31.71
C PHE A 498 -8.66 7.36 -31.42
N ALA A 499 -8.82 8.66 -31.62
CA ALA A 499 -7.75 9.63 -31.45
C ALA A 499 -8.06 10.60 -30.30
N HIS A 500 -7.14 10.67 -29.33
CA HIS A 500 -7.31 11.53 -28.16
C HIS A 500 -5.98 11.87 -27.49
N ASN A 501 -6.00 12.95 -26.73
CA ASN A 501 -4.99 13.26 -25.73
C ASN A 501 -5.66 13.21 -24.36
N ARG A 502 -5.05 12.50 -23.43
CA ARG A 502 -5.52 12.35 -22.05
C ARG A 502 -4.38 12.65 -21.09
N ILE A 503 -4.68 13.42 -20.07
CA ILE A 503 -3.80 13.62 -18.93
C ILE A 503 -4.59 13.42 -17.65
N ALA A 504 -4.00 12.74 -16.69
CA ALA A 504 -4.58 12.54 -15.36
C ALA A 504 -3.52 12.77 -14.29
N GLY A 505 -3.92 13.31 -13.18
CA GLY A 505 -3.07 13.52 -12.02
C GLY A 505 -3.80 13.13 -10.75
N ASP A 506 -3.05 12.53 -9.82
CA ASP A 506 -3.50 12.18 -8.48
C ASP A 506 -2.41 12.59 -7.50
N GLY A 507 -2.73 13.36 -6.48
CA GLY A 507 -1.77 13.88 -5.53
C GLY A 507 -2.30 13.89 -4.12
N SER A 508 -1.44 13.50 -3.18
CA SER A 508 -1.72 13.60 -1.75
C SER A 508 -0.62 14.38 -1.05
N TYR A 509 -1.01 15.25 -0.15
CA TYR A 509 -0.10 16.02 0.68
C TYR A 509 -0.40 15.75 2.14
N TYR A 510 0.65 15.48 2.91
CA TYR A 510 0.57 15.14 4.33
C TYR A 510 1.34 16.16 5.15
N ARG A 511 0.71 16.67 6.21
CA ARG A 511 1.35 17.57 7.17
C ARG A 511 0.90 17.26 8.58
N SER A 512 1.84 16.88 9.41
CA SER A 512 1.62 16.70 10.83
C SER A 512 1.77 18.01 11.57
N PHE A 513 0.97 18.21 12.63
CA PHE A 513 1.03 19.38 13.52
C PHE A 513 0.62 18.99 14.94
N GLY A 514 1.05 19.81 15.90
CA GLY A 514 0.87 19.55 17.31
C GLY A 514 2.07 18.80 17.92
N THR A 515 2.01 18.54 19.21
CA THR A 515 3.05 17.81 19.92
C THR A 515 3.07 16.35 19.48
N THR A 516 4.22 15.87 19.06
CA THR A 516 4.45 14.46 18.74
C THR A 516 4.30 13.58 19.96
N LYS A 517 3.62 12.46 19.81
CA LYS A 517 3.67 11.37 20.79
C LYS A 517 4.69 10.35 20.31
N VAL A 518 5.62 9.98 21.17
CA VAL A 518 6.51 8.85 20.91
C VAL A 518 5.77 7.58 21.32
N VAL A 519 5.61 6.67 20.35
CA VAL A 519 4.89 5.42 20.52
C VAL A 519 5.78 4.30 20.03
N ALA A 520 6.19 3.40 20.94
CA ALA A 520 7.13 2.32 20.62
C ALA A 520 8.35 2.84 19.83
N ASP A 521 8.91 3.96 20.29
CA ASP A 521 10.06 4.66 19.72
C ASP A 521 9.84 5.30 18.33
N ILE A 522 8.59 5.33 17.86
CA ILE A 522 8.18 6.03 16.64
C ILE A 522 7.46 7.32 17.04
N GLU A 523 7.95 8.45 16.55
CA GLU A 523 7.24 9.72 16.67
C GLU A 523 5.94 9.69 15.89
N GLN A 524 4.81 9.71 16.57
CA GLN A 524 3.50 9.83 15.93
C GLN A 524 2.95 11.24 16.13
N PRO A 525 2.58 11.95 15.06
CA PRO A 525 1.96 13.26 15.19
C PRO A 525 0.58 13.13 15.85
N ARG A 526 0.25 14.03 16.76
CA ARG A 526 -1.08 14.07 17.41
C ARG A 526 -2.20 14.38 16.44
N LYS A 527 -1.93 15.22 15.46
CA LYS A 527 -2.88 15.64 14.43
C LYS A 527 -2.20 15.61 13.07
N MET A 528 -2.90 15.17 12.07
CA MET A 528 -2.43 15.12 10.70
C MET A 528 -3.49 15.72 9.78
N LEU A 529 -3.06 16.58 8.88
CA LEU A 529 -3.83 17.03 7.73
C LEU A 529 -3.39 16.21 6.53
N ALA A 530 -4.32 15.51 5.91
CA ALA A 530 -4.15 14.86 4.63
C ALA A 530 -5.04 15.55 3.60
N LEU A 531 -4.45 16.07 2.55
CA LEU A 531 -5.15 16.64 1.40
C LEU A 531 -4.94 15.72 0.22
N HIS A 532 -6.03 15.37 -0.47
CA HIS A 532 -5.99 14.56 -1.67
C HIS A 532 -6.71 15.29 -2.80
N VAL A 533 -6.06 15.38 -3.95
CA VAL A 533 -6.59 15.99 -5.15
C VAL A 533 -6.40 15.04 -6.32
N ARG A 534 -7.48 14.82 -7.06
CA ARG A 534 -7.47 14.03 -8.28
C ARG A 534 -8.14 14.82 -9.38
N GLY A 535 -7.51 14.87 -10.56
CA GLY A 535 -8.02 15.58 -11.71
C GLY A 535 -7.57 14.95 -13.00
N GLY A 536 -8.29 15.25 -14.06
CA GLY A 536 -7.93 14.78 -15.38
C GLY A 536 -8.62 15.58 -16.49
N TYR A 537 -7.98 15.57 -17.64
CA TYR A 537 -8.49 16.19 -18.84
C TYR A 537 -8.30 15.24 -20.03
N VAL A 538 -9.31 15.13 -20.86
CA VAL A 538 -9.26 14.34 -22.08
C VAL A 538 -9.87 15.12 -23.22
N ARG A 539 -9.19 15.12 -24.35
CA ARG A 539 -9.63 15.80 -25.57
C ARG A 539 -9.62 14.81 -26.72
N PRO A 540 -10.76 14.51 -27.34
CA PRO A 540 -10.79 13.79 -28.61
C PRO A 540 -10.18 14.66 -29.73
N LEU A 541 -9.59 14.03 -30.73
CA LEU A 541 -9.02 14.71 -31.89
C LEU A 541 -10.02 14.64 -33.07
N ALA A 542 -10.10 15.70 -33.85
CA ALA A 542 -11.09 15.83 -34.94
C ALA A 542 -10.96 14.76 -36.05
N SER A 543 -9.77 14.19 -36.24
CA SER A 543 -9.52 13.09 -37.18
C SER A 543 -10.25 11.77 -36.83
N ASP A 544 -10.83 11.68 -35.67
CA ASP A 544 -11.44 10.49 -35.09
C ASP A 544 -12.66 10.03 -35.90
N ARG A 545 -13.52 10.94 -36.28
CA ARG A 545 -14.75 10.62 -37.06
C ARG A 545 -14.42 10.01 -38.43
N ALA A 546 -13.45 10.58 -39.13
CA ALA A 546 -12.97 10.06 -40.41
C ALA A 546 -12.33 8.66 -40.27
N ASN A 547 -11.51 8.46 -39.24
CA ASN A 547 -10.86 7.17 -38.96
C ASN A 547 -11.91 6.08 -38.64
N LEU A 548 -13.04 6.45 -38.05
CA LEU A 548 -14.16 5.56 -37.72
C LEU A 548 -15.12 5.37 -38.87
N GLY A 549 -14.92 6.07 -40.01
CA GLY A 549 -15.80 6.03 -41.16
C GLY A 549 -17.14 6.74 -40.96
N ILE A 550 -17.17 7.72 -40.04
CA ILE A 550 -18.39 8.50 -39.72
C ILE A 550 -18.37 9.79 -40.51
N ALA A 551 -19.35 9.96 -41.38
CA ALA A 551 -19.50 11.17 -42.18
C ALA A 551 -19.95 12.39 -41.35
N GLY A 552 -19.59 13.60 -41.80
CA GLY A 552 -20.02 14.87 -41.24
C GLY A 552 -19.01 15.48 -40.25
N ALA A 553 -19.16 16.81 -40.05
CA ALA A 553 -18.41 17.55 -39.05
C ALA A 553 -19.03 17.37 -37.66
N GLY A 554 -18.24 17.37 -36.63
CA GLY A 554 -18.68 17.26 -35.24
C GLY A 554 -17.52 16.96 -34.30
N ASP A 555 -17.80 16.94 -33.01
CA ASP A 555 -16.81 16.63 -31.99
C ASP A 555 -16.27 15.21 -32.17
N GLY A 556 -15.00 15.01 -31.80
CA GLY A 556 -14.37 13.70 -31.83
C GLY A 556 -15.03 12.70 -30.90
N ILE A 557 -14.96 11.42 -31.26
CA ILE A 557 -15.61 10.34 -30.54
C ILE A 557 -14.58 9.73 -29.58
N LEU A 558 -14.88 9.80 -28.30
CA LEU A 558 -13.97 9.31 -27.25
C LEU A 558 -14.34 7.88 -26.84
N HIS A 559 -13.36 6.97 -26.94
CA HIS A 559 -13.55 5.61 -26.45
C HIS A 559 -13.94 5.58 -24.96
N PRO A 560 -14.87 4.72 -24.50
CA PRO A 560 -15.32 4.67 -23.10
C PRO A 560 -14.20 4.61 -22.08
N ARG A 561 -13.13 3.87 -22.37
CA ARG A 561 -11.97 3.75 -21.46
C ARG A 561 -11.16 5.01 -21.28
N ALA A 562 -11.19 5.93 -22.23
CA ALA A 562 -10.48 7.19 -22.15
C ALA A 562 -11.26 8.25 -21.35
N ARG A 563 -12.54 8.03 -21.09
CA ARG A 563 -13.40 8.94 -20.32
C ARG A 563 -13.09 8.85 -18.82
N PHE A 564 -13.41 9.92 -18.13
CA PHE A 564 -13.42 9.97 -16.67
C PHE A 564 -14.82 9.71 -16.16
N TYR A 565 -14.93 8.91 -15.12
CA TYR A 565 -16.17 8.57 -14.45
C TYR A 565 -16.05 8.92 -12.97
N ALA A 566 -17.17 9.27 -12.35
CA ALA A 566 -17.24 9.57 -10.93
C ALA A 566 -18.47 8.92 -10.29
N GLY A 567 -18.41 8.67 -8.98
CA GLY A 567 -19.38 7.91 -8.20
C GLY A 567 -18.77 6.61 -7.70
N GLY A 568 -19.34 6.04 -6.65
CA GLY A 568 -18.90 4.82 -6.03
C GLY A 568 -17.87 5.01 -4.90
N MET A 569 -17.52 3.92 -4.26
CA MET A 569 -16.66 3.91 -3.06
C MET A 569 -15.25 4.44 -3.30
N GLN A 570 -14.76 4.33 -4.53
CA GLN A 570 -13.40 4.71 -4.91
C GLN A 570 -13.28 6.18 -5.35
N SER A 571 -14.38 6.90 -5.51
CA SER A 571 -14.36 8.30 -5.95
C SER A 571 -15.28 9.19 -5.09
N VAL A 572 -16.56 9.30 -5.37
CA VAL A 572 -17.51 10.12 -4.61
C VAL A 572 -18.50 9.22 -3.89
N ARG A 573 -18.29 9.02 -2.59
CA ARG A 573 -19.18 8.20 -1.74
C ARG A 573 -20.57 8.86 -1.64
N GLY A 574 -21.60 8.04 -1.67
CA GLY A 574 -22.99 8.51 -1.67
C GLY A 574 -23.66 8.45 -3.04
N PHE A 575 -22.89 8.28 -4.11
CA PHE A 575 -23.37 7.96 -5.45
C PHE A 575 -23.03 6.51 -5.78
N ALA A 576 -23.85 5.83 -6.57
CA ALA A 576 -23.51 4.52 -7.08
C ALA A 576 -22.35 4.61 -8.10
N GLU A 577 -21.81 3.47 -8.48
CA GLU A 577 -20.66 3.37 -9.38
C GLU A 577 -20.97 4.07 -10.72
N ASN A 578 -20.16 5.07 -11.06
CA ASN A 578 -20.28 5.90 -12.28
C ASN A 578 -21.59 6.69 -12.42
N GLU A 579 -22.36 6.89 -11.36
CA GLU A 579 -23.64 7.63 -11.41
C GLU A 579 -23.49 9.15 -11.26
N LEU A 580 -22.31 9.66 -10.90
CA LEU A 580 -22.11 11.10 -10.79
C LEU A 580 -21.74 11.70 -12.15
N GLY A 581 -22.69 12.36 -12.78
CA GLY A 581 -22.51 13.00 -14.08
C GLY A 581 -23.85 13.41 -14.70
N PRO A 582 -23.83 13.95 -15.92
CA PRO A 582 -25.07 14.26 -16.66
C PRO A 582 -25.88 12.98 -16.85
N THR A 583 -27.12 13.01 -16.41
CA THR A 583 -28.08 11.91 -16.60
C THR A 583 -29.00 12.23 -17.77
N VAL A 584 -29.30 11.23 -18.60
CA VAL A 584 -30.25 11.33 -19.67
C VAL A 584 -31.58 10.74 -19.22
N VAL A 585 -32.61 11.53 -19.22
CA VAL A 585 -33.96 11.07 -18.92
C VAL A 585 -34.52 10.38 -20.18
N GLN A 586 -34.86 9.11 -20.05
CA GLN A 586 -35.52 8.34 -21.11
C GLN A 586 -37.03 8.36 -20.90
N ALA A 587 -37.76 8.74 -21.89
CA ALA A 587 -39.19 8.57 -21.92
C ALA A 587 -39.56 7.43 -22.89
N ARG A 588 -40.51 6.56 -22.50
CA ARG A 588 -41.03 5.54 -23.42
C ARG A 588 -41.85 6.19 -24.50
N ARG A 589 -41.65 5.78 -25.74
CA ARG A 589 -42.48 6.26 -26.87
C ARG A 589 -43.99 6.10 -26.58
N ALA A 590 -44.40 4.96 -26.04
CA ALA A 590 -45.78 4.71 -25.63
C ALA A 590 -46.31 5.71 -24.60
N SER A 591 -45.45 6.10 -23.62
CA SER A 591 -45.81 7.10 -22.61
C SER A 591 -45.91 8.52 -23.20
N LEU A 592 -45.05 8.84 -24.16
CA LEU A 592 -45.10 10.14 -24.87
C LEU A 592 -46.33 10.25 -25.76
N LEU A 593 -46.68 9.17 -26.47
CA LEU A 593 -47.90 9.11 -27.26
C LEU A 593 -49.18 9.21 -26.39
N ALA A 594 -49.16 8.58 -25.20
CA ALA A 594 -50.25 8.62 -24.24
C ALA A 594 -50.52 10.02 -23.66
N VAL A 595 -49.51 10.90 -23.64
CA VAL A 595 -49.66 12.32 -23.23
C VAL A 595 -49.79 13.27 -24.41
N GLY A 596 -50.07 12.77 -25.62
CA GLY A 596 -50.42 13.56 -26.78
C GLY A 596 -49.22 13.99 -27.66
N CYS A 597 -48.01 13.46 -27.46
CA CYS A 597 -46.91 13.67 -28.39
C CYS A 597 -47.16 12.90 -29.68
N THR A 598 -47.00 13.52 -30.84
CA THR A 598 -47.10 12.85 -32.14
C THR A 598 -45.79 12.17 -32.52
N ASP A 599 -45.83 11.16 -33.39
CA ASP A 599 -44.62 10.49 -33.91
C ASP A 599 -43.62 11.47 -34.52
N ALA A 600 -44.09 12.55 -35.16
CA ALA A 600 -43.23 13.59 -35.71
C ALA A 600 -42.51 14.40 -34.63
N THR A 601 -43.14 14.68 -33.48
CA THR A 601 -42.53 15.39 -32.37
C THR A 601 -41.58 14.50 -31.57
N ILE A 602 -41.79 13.19 -31.53
CA ILE A 602 -40.93 12.23 -30.88
C ILE A 602 -39.65 11.97 -31.69
N SER A 603 -39.71 12.09 -33.01
CA SER A 603 -38.56 11.84 -33.91
C SER A 603 -37.56 12.99 -33.99
N THR A 604 -37.91 14.18 -33.52
CA THR A 604 -37.09 15.40 -33.58
C THR A 604 -36.42 15.77 -32.27
N GLY A 605 -36.60 14.97 -31.20
CA GLY A 605 -36.03 15.19 -29.86
C GLY A 605 -34.79 14.38 -29.55
#